data_583f97a626c9cc3047cffdae1cf6833b
#
_entry.id   583f97a626c9cc3047cffdae1cf6833b
#
_cell.length_a   1.000
_cell.length_b   1.000
_cell.length_c   1.000
_cell.angle_alpha   90.00
_cell.angle_beta   90.00
_cell.angle_gamma   90.00
#
_symmetry.space_group_name_H-M   'P 1'
#
loop_
_entity.id
_entity.type
_entity.pdbx_description
1 polymer ?
#
loop_
_entity_poly.entity_id
_entity_poly.type
_entity_poly.pdbx_seq_one_letter_code
_entity_poly.pdbx_strand_id
1 'polypeptide(L)'
;MNDFLIGILGSLAASAILLVLGLLRGARPMWRLVAACSRLTKTGLGRVYLHQSSAERDLARDLEGARWVKVLAGRGNVLTREVFSPLWSAEAAPQSVQILLPDPGPREDSWLDRRSQEVSRFDPGFSLHLLRSQVRTNLDYVARVTQARDGVELRTFNLPNNCRVIATDRAAYLTFYSASAHGRNSPCLYARAPGILYTAALRQFDAAWAHATPALPTPLA
;
A
#
# COMPACT_ATOMS: atom_id res chain seq x y z
N MET A 1 -25.09 7.93 -47.85
CA MET A 1 -25.49 8.00 -46.42
C MET A 1 -25.47 6.61 -45.76
N ASN A 2 -25.84 5.53 -46.44
CA ASN A 2 -25.81 4.17 -45.89
C ASN A 2 -24.39 3.65 -45.62
N ASP A 3 -23.41 3.93 -46.51
CA ASP A 3 -22.03 3.43 -46.35
C ASP A 3 -21.32 4.05 -45.14
N PHE A 4 -21.62 5.30 -44.79
CA PHE A 4 -21.10 5.96 -43.58
C PHE A 4 -21.66 5.35 -42.29
N LEU A 5 -22.95 5.03 -42.26
CA LEU A 5 -23.60 4.35 -41.14
C LEU A 5 -23.10 2.90 -40.98
N ILE A 6 -22.89 2.20 -42.10
CA ILE A 6 -22.30 0.83 -42.07
C ILE A 6 -20.88 0.88 -41.54
N GLY A 7 -20.08 1.88 -41.91
CA GLY A 7 -18.72 2.06 -41.39
C GLY A 7 -18.68 2.33 -39.87
N ILE A 8 -19.58 3.18 -39.35
CA ILE A 8 -19.70 3.43 -37.88
C ILE A 8 -20.13 2.17 -37.14
N LEU A 9 -21.17 1.47 -37.63
CA LEU A 9 -21.66 0.24 -37.02
C LEU A 9 -20.59 -0.85 -37.03
N GLY A 10 -19.83 -1.01 -38.10
CA GLY A 10 -18.71 -1.94 -38.19
C GLY A 10 -17.59 -1.61 -37.17
N SER A 11 -17.24 -0.33 -37.04
CA SER A 11 -16.24 0.14 -36.06
C SER A 11 -16.68 -0.10 -34.63
N LEU A 12 -17.95 0.17 -34.29
CA LEU A 12 -18.51 -0.09 -32.97
C LEU A 12 -18.56 -1.59 -32.64
N ALA A 13 -18.96 -2.41 -33.62
CA ALA A 13 -18.98 -3.87 -33.45
C ALA A 13 -17.56 -4.44 -33.26
N ALA A 14 -16.58 -4.00 -34.04
CA ALA A 14 -15.18 -4.39 -33.87
C ALA A 14 -14.63 -3.98 -32.50
N SER A 15 -14.95 -2.77 -32.03
CA SER A 15 -14.55 -2.28 -30.72
C SER A 15 -15.19 -3.11 -29.58
N ALA A 16 -16.46 -3.45 -29.71
CA ALA A 16 -17.17 -4.30 -28.75
C ALA A 16 -16.59 -5.73 -28.71
N ILE A 17 -16.28 -6.32 -29.86
CA ILE A 17 -15.64 -7.64 -29.96
C ILE A 17 -14.25 -7.61 -29.31
N LEU A 18 -13.44 -6.59 -29.56
CA LEU A 18 -12.12 -6.44 -28.94
C LEU A 18 -12.21 -6.28 -27.42
N LEU A 19 -13.23 -5.56 -26.93
CA LEU A 19 -13.49 -5.40 -25.50
C LEU A 19 -13.89 -6.74 -24.84
N VAL A 20 -14.78 -7.49 -25.49
CA VAL A 20 -15.23 -8.82 -25.02
C VAL A 20 -14.07 -9.82 -25.04
N LEU A 21 -13.29 -9.86 -26.11
CA LEU A 21 -12.10 -10.72 -26.22
C LEU A 21 -11.03 -10.34 -25.18
N GLY A 22 -10.88 -9.04 -24.87
CA GLY A 22 -10.03 -8.54 -23.81
C GLY A 22 -10.47 -9.00 -22.42
N LEU A 23 -11.78 -9.00 -22.16
CA LEU A 23 -12.39 -9.50 -20.93
C LEU A 23 -12.22 -11.03 -20.80
N LEU A 24 -12.43 -11.78 -21.90
CA LEU A 24 -12.33 -13.25 -21.92
C LEU A 24 -10.88 -13.75 -21.80
N ARG A 25 -9.90 -13.02 -22.31
CA ARG A 25 -8.46 -13.38 -22.22
C ARG A 25 -7.77 -12.89 -20.95
N GLY A 26 -8.52 -12.40 -19.99
CA GLY A 26 -8.00 -11.82 -18.76
C GLY A 26 -7.54 -10.36 -18.94
N ALA A 27 -7.52 -9.61 -17.86
CA ALA A 27 -7.29 -8.16 -17.85
C ALA A 27 -5.89 -7.68 -18.34
N ARG A 28 -5.00 -8.59 -18.77
CA ARG A 28 -3.61 -8.27 -19.17
C ARG A 28 -3.50 -7.24 -20.31
N PRO A 29 -4.23 -7.34 -21.45
CA PRO A 29 -4.13 -6.35 -22.52
C PRO A 29 -4.72 -5.00 -22.13
N MET A 30 -5.81 -4.99 -21.37
CA MET A 30 -6.42 -3.76 -20.86
C MET A 30 -5.46 -3.00 -19.93
N TRP A 31 -4.75 -3.70 -19.05
CA TRP A 31 -3.76 -3.07 -18.19
C TRP A 31 -2.55 -2.52 -18.94
N ARG A 32 -2.17 -3.13 -20.08
CA ARG A 32 -1.13 -2.57 -20.97
C ARG A 32 -1.58 -1.26 -21.59
N LEU A 33 -2.84 -1.18 -22.02
CA LEU A 33 -3.42 0.05 -22.55
C LEU A 33 -3.52 1.14 -21.50
N VAL A 34 -4.03 0.82 -20.29
CA VAL A 34 -4.07 1.74 -19.15
C VAL A 34 -2.66 2.24 -18.81
N ALA A 35 -1.67 1.36 -18.78
CA ALA A 35 -0.27 1.73 -18.52
C ALA A 35 0.32 2.61 -19.64
N ALA A 36 -0.05 2.40 -20.91
CA ALA A 36 0.36 3.24 -22.01
C ALA A 36 -0.27 4.65 -21.92
N CYS A 37 -1.60 4.74 -21.71
CA CYS A 37 -2.30 5.99 -21.47
C CYS A 37 -1.75 6.73 -20.25
N SER A 38 -1.44 6.00 -19.18
CA SER A 38 -0.86 6.54 -17.95
C SER A 38 0.52 7.17 -18.18
N ARG A 39 1.32 6.65 -19.12
CA ARG A 39 2.59 7.27 -19.51
C ARG A 39 2.36 8.59 -20.23
N LEU A 40 1.39 8.65 -21.14
CA LEU A 40 1.05 9.87 -21.86
C LEU A 40 0.52 10.97 -20.92
N THR A 41 -0.29 10.61 -19.93
CA THR A 41 -0.84 11.54 -18.93
C THR A 41 0.10 11.81 -17.75
N LYS A 42 1.29 11.19 -17.71
CA LYS A 42 2.25 11.26 -16.59
C LYS A 42 1.68 10.84 -15.23
N THR A 43 0.53 10.17 -15.19
CA THR A 43 -0.09 9.70 -13.93
C THR A 43 0.74 8.64 -13.24
N GLY A 44 1.49 7.83 -14.00
CA GLY A 44 2.32 6.75 -13.47
C GLY A 44 1.52 5.52 -13.00
N LEU A 45 0.19 5.46 -13.24
CA LEU A 45 -0.62 4.29 -12.86
C LEU A 45 -0.18 3.06 -13.64
N GLY A 46 0.37 2.06 -12.95
CA GLY A 46 0.80 0.80 -13.57
C GLY A 46 -0.26 -0.29 -13.51
N ARG A 47 -0.97 -0.41 -12.40
CA ARG A 47 -1.99 -1.44 -12.17
C ARG A 47 -2.94 -1.05 -11.03
N VAL A 48 -4.16 -1.58 -11.07
CA VAL A 48 -5.10 -1.58 -9.96
C VAL A 48 -5.34 -3.04 -9.55
N TYR A 49 -5.22 -3.33 -8.27
CA TYR A 49 -5.57 -4.62 -7.68
C TYR A 49 -6.85 -4.45 -6.89
N LEU A 50 -7.82 -5.35 -7.05
CA LEU A 50 -9.06 -5.36 -6.27
C LEU A 50 -8.79 -5.70 -4.80
N HIS A 51 -7.76 -6.49 -4.55
CA HIS A 51 -7.32 -6.88 -3.21
C HIS A 51 -5.80 -6.66 -3.09
N GLN A 52 -5.37 -6.07 -1.98
CA GLN A 52 -3.94 -5.83 -1.72
C GLN A 52 -3.12 -7.13 -1.74
N SER A 53 -3.71 -8.25 -1.31
CA SER A 53 -3.03 -9.56 -1.37
C SER A 53 -2.60 -9.97 -2.78
N SER A 54 -3.30 -9.51 -3.81
CA SER A 54 -2.94 -9.78 -5.21
C SER A 54 -1.70 -9.00 -5.67
N ALA A 55 -1.31 -7.95 -4.94
CA ALA A 55 -0.12 -7.15 -5.23
C ALA A 55 1.17 -7.72 -4.58
N GLU A 56 1.07 -8.72 -3.69
CA GLU A 56 2.21 -9.20 -2.89
C GLU A 56 3.40 -9.68 -3.74
N ARG A 57 3.14 -10.34 -4.88
CA ARG A 57 4.21 -10.82 -5.77
C ARG A 57 4.96 -9.65 -6.45
N ASP A 58 4.24 -8.63 -6.89
CA ASP A 58 4.86 -7.47 -7.53
C ASP A 58 5.59 -6.62 -6.47
N LEU A 59 5.03 -6.52 -5.26
CA LEU A 59 5.66 -5.88 -4.12
C LEU A 59 6.97 -6.57 -3.71
N ALA A 60 6.99 -7.91 -3.61
CA ALA A 60 8.21 -8.66 -3.31
C ALA A 60 9.34 -8.31 -4.29
N ARG A 61 9.03 -8.31 -5.59
CA ARG A 61 9.99 -7.98 -6.65
C ARG A 61 10.49 -6.53 -6.54
N ASP A 62 9.63 -5.59 -6.17
CA ASP A 62 10.02 -4.18 -6.05
C ASP A 62 10.80 -3.90 -4.74
N LEU A 63 10.63 -4.73 -3.71
CA LEU A 63 11.44 -4.67 -2.49
C LEU A 63 12.85 -5.25 -2.72
N GLU A 64 12.97 -6.27 -3.58
CA GLU A 64 14.27 -6.81 -3.97
C GLU A 64 15.11 -5.74 -4.67
N GLY A 65 16.29 -5.42 -4.10
CA GLY A 65 17.21 -4.42 -4.62
C GLY A 65 16.68 -2.98 -4.60
N ALA A 66 15.69 -2.67 -3.77
CA ALA A 66 15.26 -1.31 -3.50
C ALA A 66 16.39 -0.55 -2.76
N ARG A 67 16.66 0.69 -3.18
CA ARG A 67 17.66 1.53 -2.48
C ARG A 67 17.12 2.07 -1.17
N TRP A 68 15.85 2.38 -1.13
CA TRP A 68 15.15 2.82 0.07
C TRP A 68 13.71 2.33 0.06
N VAL A 69 13.13 2.21 1.25
CA VAL A 69 11.72 1.81 1.44
C VAL A 69 11.05 2.72 2.47
N LYS A 70 9.84 3.16 2.14
CA LYS A 70 8.97 3.91 3.03
C LYS A 70 7.67 3.13 3.27
N VAL A 71 7.28 2.95 4.52
CA VAL A 71 6.07 2.20 4.89
C VAL A 71 5.21 3.01 5.85
N LEU A 72 4.00 3.36 5.44
CA LEU A 72 2.92 3.87 6.30
C LEU A 72 1.84 2.80 6.39
N ALA A 73 1.62 2.23 7.56
CA ALA A 73 0.67 1.12 7.72
C ALA A 73 -0.21 1.29 8.97
N GLY A 74 -1.45 0.84 8.88
CA GLY A 74 -2.42 0.96 9.97
C GLY A 74 -2.29 -0.08 11.09
N ARG A 75 -1.54 -1.17 10.89
CA ARG A 75 -1.30 -2.23 11.90
C ARG A 75 0.14 -2.73 11.95
N GLY A 76 0.82 -2.69 10.82
CA GLY A 76 2.17 -3.23 10.69
C GLY A 76 2.26 -4.73 10.40
N ASN A 77 1.17 -5.51 10.42
CA ASN A 77 1.20 -6.96 10.17
C ASN A 77 1.86 -7.35 8.82
N VAL A 78 1.94 -6.42 7.87
CA VAL A 78 2.62 -6.66 6.60
C VAL A 78 4.13 -6.78 6.80
N LEU A 79 4.70 -6.07 7.77
CA LEU A 79 6.14 -6.03 8.04
C LEU A 79 6.71 -7.35 8.60
N THR A 80 5.86 -8.19 9.18
CA THR A 80 6.24 -9.50 9.73
C THR A 80 6.06 -10.65 8.73
N ARG A 81 5.65 -10.33 7.48
CA ARG A 81 5.44 -11.33 6.44
C ARG A 81 6.69 -11.57 5.62
N GLU A 82 6.76 -12.74 5.01
CA GLU A 82 7.84 -13.18 4.14
C GLU A 82 8.18 -12.18 3.02
N VAL A 83 7.17 -11.50 2.46
CA VAL A 83 7.34 -10.43 1.45
C VAL A 83 8.29 -9.32 1.91
N PHE A 84 8.37 -9.07 3.22
CA PHE A 84 9.25 -8.06 3.81
C PHE A 84 10.59 -8.62 4.33
N SER A 85 10.81 -9.94 4.23
CA SER A 85 12.07 -10.54 4.66
C SER A 85 13.32 -9.91 4.02
N PRO A 86 13.30 -9.46 2.74
CA PRO A 86 14.47 -8.79 2.16
C PRO A 86 14.85 -7.49 2.87
N LEU A 87 13.90 -6.81 3.54
CA LEU A 87 14.22 -5.60 4.31
C LEU A 87 15.06 -5.90 5.56
N TRP A 88 14.96 -7.13 6.07
CA TRP A 88 15.59 -7.57 7.31
C TRP A 88 16.85 -8.39 7.08
N SER A 89 17.11 -8.78 5.83
CA SER A 89 18.29 -9.55 5.42
C SER A 89 19.52 -8.64 5.30
N ALA A 90 20.67 -9.08 5.80
CA ALA A 90 21.91 -8.29 5.73
C ALA A 90 22.46 -8.14 4.31
N GLU A 91 22.21 -9.11 3.42
CA GLU A 91 22.86 -9.20 2.10
C GLU A 91 22.21 -8.33 1.02
N ALA A 92 20.89 -8.09 1.12
CA ALA A 92 20.13 -7.38 0.07
C ALA A 92 19.33 -6.18 0.59
N ALA A 93 19.70 -5.69 1.74
CA ALA A 93 18.94 -4.69 2.46
C ALA A 93 19.04 -3.29 1.84
N PRO A 94 17.94 -2.52 1.81
CA PRO A 94 17.94 -1.12 1.39
C PRO A 94 18.83 -0.27 2.31
N GLN A 95 19.41 0.80 1.75
CA GLN A 95 20.23 1.76 2.50
C GLN A 95 19.41 2.52 3.56
N SER A 96 18.14 2.74 3.32
CA SER A 96 17.24 3.43 4.24
C SER A 96 15.85 2.80 4.24
N VAL A 97 15.30 2.58 5.45
CA VAL A 97 13.93 2.10 5.67
C VAL A 97 13.25 3.01 6.67
N GLN A 98 12.18 3.65 6.26
CA GLN A 98 11.37 4.53 7.11
C GLN A 98 10.00 3.89 7.35
N ILE A 99 9.64 3.68 8.61
CA ILE A 99 8.41 2.98 8.98
C ILE A 99 7.56 3.87 9.88
N LEU A 100 6.29 4.00 9.52
CA LEU A 100 5.24 4.67 10.27
C LEU A 100 4.16 3.68 10.69
N LEU A 101 3.97 3.53 12.00
CA LEU A 101 2.90 2.75 12.60
C LEU A 101 2.06 3.63 13.53
N PRO A 102 0.78 3.30 13.78
CA PRO A 102 -0.02 4.04 14.73
C PRO A 102 0.55 3.94 16.14
N ASP A 103 0.34 4.98 16.93
CA ASP A 103 0.62 4.97 18.37
C ASP A 103 -0.41 4.07 19.10
N PRO A 104 0.01 2.97 19.77
CA PRO A 104 -0.90 2.08 20.48
C PRO A 104 -1.24 2.60 21.89
N GLY A 105 -0.68 3.72 22.32
CA GLY A 105 -0.94 4.32 23.63
C GLY A 105 -2.39 4.76 23.80
N PRO A 106 -2.88 4.82 25.05
CA PRO A 106 -4.19 5.39 25.34
C PRO A 106 -4.13 6.91 25.10
N ARG A 107 -4.96 7.40 24.17
CA ARG A 107 -5.12 8.83 23.87
C ARG A 107 -6.57 9.13 23.61
N GLU A 108 -7.03 10.32 24.02
CA GLU A 108 -8.29 10.88 23.54
C GLU A 108 -8.21 11.06 22.02
N ASP A 109 -9.30 10.77 21.30
CA ASP A 109 -9.36 10.83 19.84
C ASP A 109 -8.32 9.98 19.10
N SER A 110 -7.95 8.83 19.64
CA SER A 110 -7.04 7.92 18.96
C SER A 110 -7.59 7.46 17.62
N TRP A 111 -6.76 7.53 16.57
CA TRP A 111 -7.11 6.95 15.28
C TRP A 111 -7.42 5.44 15.38
N LEU A 112 -6.72 4.72 16.26
CA LEU A 112 -6.96 3.29 16.49
C LEU A 112 -8.36 3.02 17.03
N ASP A 113 -8.88 3.90 17.90
CA ASP A 113 -10.23 3.76 18.46
C ASP A 113 -11.28 3.89 17.36
N ARG A 114 -11.16 4.92 16.53
CA ARG A 114 -12.05 5.11 15.36
C ARG A 114 -11.94 3.93 14.39
N ARG A 115 -10.73 3.47 14.10
CA ARG A 115 -10.51 2.33 13.21
C ARG A 115 -11.05 1.03 13.78
N SER A 116 -10.94 0.82 15.08
CA SER A 116 -11.52 -0.34 15.74
C SER A 116 -13.05 -0.36 15.61
N GLN A 117 -13.71 0.77 15.82
CA GLN A 117 -15.16 0.91 15.65
C GLN A 117 -15.62 0.65 14.21
N GLU A 118 -14.85 1.07 13.21
CA GLU A 118 -15.15 0.77 11.82
C GLU A 118 -15.03 -0.74 11.53
N VAL A 119 -13.96 -1.38 11.99
CA VAL A 119 -13.71 -2.80 11.74
C VAL A 119 -14.73 -3.68 12.47
N SER A 120 -15.09 -3.36 13.70
CA SER A 120 -16.07 -4.14 14.47
C SER A 120 -17.46 -4.19 13.85
N ARG A 121 -17.79 -3.28 12.93
CA ARG A 121 -19.07 -3.31 12.20
C ARG A 121 -19.21 -4.52 11.26
N PHE A 122 -18.10 -5.02 10.72
CA PHE A 122 -18.09 -6.18 9.81
C PHE A 122 -17.32 -7.39 10.36
N ASP A 123 -16.57 -7.22 11.44
CA ASP A 123 -15.85 -8.26 12.17
C ASP A 123 -16.15 -8.12 13.68
N PRO A 124 -17.24 -8.72 14.17
CA PRO A 124 -17.67 -8.60 15.59
C PRO A 124 -16.65 -9.12 16.60
N GLY A 125 -15.74 -10.04 16.20
CA GLY A 125 -14.64 -10.54 17.03
C GLY A 125 -13.48 -9.57 17.17
N PHE A 126 -13.51 -8.46 16.42
CA PHE A 126 -12.45 -7.47 16.44
C PHE A 126 -12.68 -6.39 17.52
N SER A 127 -11.71 -6.21 18.39
CA SER A 127 -11.77 -5.23 19.48
C SER A 127 -10.61 -4.24 19.42
N LEU A 128 -10.79 -3.08 20.09
CA LEU A 128 -9.72 -2.08 20.28
C LEU A 128 -8.50 -2.68 20.99
N HIS A 129 -8.73 -3.49 22.02
CA HIS A 129 -7.66 -4.18 22.73
C HIS A 129 -6.83 -5.08 21.79
N LEU A 130 -7.51 -5.87 20.95
CA LEU A 130 -6.85 -6.71 19.95
C LEU A 130 -6.05 -5.87 18.94
N LEU A 131 -6.63 -4.76 18.47
CA LEU A 131 -5.94 -3.88 17.51
C LEU A 131 -4.68 -3.25 18.13
N ARG A 132 -4.77 -2.71 19.34
CA ARG A 132 -3.63 -2.13 20.06
C ARG A 132 -2.55 -3.16 20.37
N SER A 133 -2.94 -4.36 20.79
CA SER A 133 -2.01 -5.48 21.02
C SER A 133 -1.25 -5.85 19.75
N GLN A 134 -1.94 -5.98 18.61
CA GLN A 134 -1.30 -6.27 17.32
C GLN A 134 -0.33 -5.17 16.90
N VAL A 135 -0.71 -3.90 17.05
CA VAL A 135 0.17 -2.77 16.72
C VAL A 135 1.41 -2.77 17.62
N ARG A 136 1.24 -2.99 18.93
CA ARG A 136 2.35 -3.05 19.90
C ARG A 136 3.31 -4.17 19.55
N THR A 137 2.81 -5.38 19.30
CA THR A 137 3.66 -6.52 18.90
C THR A 137 4.47 -6.22 17.62
N ASN A 138 3.85 -5.57 16.64
CA ASN A 138 4.56 -5.20 15.41
C ASN A 138 5.58 -4.07 15.64
N LEU A 139 5.26 -3.09 16.48
CA LEU A 139 6.22 -2.05 16.89
C LEU A 139 7.44 -2.67 17.59
N ASP A 140 7.22 -3.57 18.56
CA ASP A 140 8.29 -4.23 19.29
C ASP A 140 9.16 -5.09 18.35
N TYR A 141 8.54 -5.78 17.38
CA TYR A 141 9.28 -6.52 16.36
C TYR A 141 10.19 -5.59 15.54
N VAL A 142 9.62 -4.50 14.98
CA VAL A 142 10.39 -3.56 14.15
C VAL A 142 11.43 -2.83 14.98
N ALA A 143 11.13 -2.45 16.22
CA ALA A 143 12.09 -1.78 17.12
C ALA A 143 13.33 -2.66 17.38
N ARG A 144 13.15 -3.97 17.57
CA ARG A 144 14.30 -4.90 17.69
C ARG A 144 15.16 -4.93 16.43
N VAL A 145 14.52 -4.90 15.27
CA VAL A 145 15.25 -4.85 13.98
C VAL A 145 16.00 -3.52 13.83
N THR A 146 15.37 -2.38 14.20
CA THR A 146 16.01 -1.05 14.11
C THR A 146 17.23 -0.94 15.01
N GLN A 147 17.20 -1.59 16.18
CA GLN A 147 18.38 -1.64 17.09
C GLN A 147 19.53 -2.47 16.54
N ALA A 148 19.22 -3.48 15.75
CA ALA A 148 20.21 -4.39 15.17
C ALA A 148 20.80 -3.89 13.85
N ARG A 149 20.27 -2.80 13.28
CA ARG A 149 20.62 -2.35 11.95
C ARG A 149 20.52 -0.86 11.74
N ASP A 150 21.59 -0.25 11.26
CA ASP A 150 21.63 1.14 10.83
C ASP A 150 20.74 1.39 9.59
N GLY A 151 20.27 2.63 9.45
CA GLY A 151 19.45 3.05 8.31
C GLY A 151 17.97 2.66 8.39
N VAL A 152 17.50 2.08 9.50
CA VAL A 152 16.07 1.81 9.76
C VAL A 152 15.55 2.77 10.81
N GLU A 153 14.52 3.55 10.43
CA GLU A 153 13.85 4.49 11.32
C GLU A 153 12.39 4.09 11.53
N LEU A 154 11.96 4.05 12.81
CA LEU A 154 10.60 3.77 13.21
C LEU A 154 10.02 4.97 13.93
N ARG A 155 8.85 5.45 13.48
CA ARG A 155 8.06 6.48 14.15
C ARG A 155 6.61 6.05 14.34
N THR A 156 5.95 6.67 15.30
CA THR A 156 4.52 6.47 15.55
C THR A 156 3.72 7.71 15.22
N PHE A 157 2.47 7.52 14.78
CA PHE A 157 1.55 8.60 14.44
C PHE A 157 0.18 8.40 15.10
N ASN A 158 -0.52 9.51 15.32
CA ASN A 158 -1.94 9.53 15.70
C ASN A 158 -2.74 10.48 14.79
N LEU A 159 -2.66 10.25 13.49
CA LEU A 159 -3.40 11.01 12.50
C LEU A 159 -4.44 10.12 11.83
N PRO A 160 -5.59 10.67 11.40
CA PRO A 160 -6.53 9.93 10.58
C PRO A 160 -5.81 9.33 9.37
N ASN A 161 -5.86 8.02 9.25
CA ASN A 161 -5.18 7.29 8.19
C ASN A 161 -6.10 6.27 7.52
N ASN A 162 -6.54 6.55 6.32
CA ASN A 162 -7.42 5.70 5.52
C ASN A 162 -6.71 4.95 4.40
N CYS A 163 -5.39 5.05 4.31
CA CYS A 163 -4.60 4.31 3.32
C CYS A 163 -3.31 3.75 3.91
N ARG A 164 -2.78 2.71 3.26
CA ARG A 164 -1.42 2.23 3.44
C ARG A 164 -0.59 2.73 2.27
N VAL A 165 0.61 3.19 2.55
CA VAL A 165 1.62 3.49 1.54
C VAL A 165 2.81 2.57 1.76
N ILE A 166 3.23 1.88 0.71
CA ILE A 166 4.52 1.19 0.65
C ILE A 166 5.21 1.73 -0.60
N ALA A 167 6.34 2.40 -0.44
CA ALA A 167 7.05 3.01 -1.55
C ALA A 167 8.52 2.62 -1.55
N THR A 168 9.07 2.47 -2.75
CA THR A 168 10.49 2.26 -3.04
C THR A 168 10.98 3.37 -3.97
N ASP A 169 12.25 3.38 -4.32
CA ASP A 169 12.80 4.27 -5.35
C ASP A 169 12.20 4.06 -6.76
N ARG A 170 11.45 2.97 -6.98
CA ARG A 170 10.90 2.59 -8.30
C ARG A 170 9.39 2.64 -8.39
N ALA A 171 8.69 2.41 -7.29
CA ALA A 171 7.23 2.28 -7.29
C ALA A 171 6.62 2.60 -5.93
N ALA A 172 5.30 2.85 -5.92
CA ALA A 172 4.50 2.97 -4.72
C ALA A 172 3.21 2.14 -4.82
N TYR A 173 2.82 1.56 -3.69
CA TYR A 173 1.59 0.80 -3.48
C TYR A 173 0.71 1.56 -2.51
N LEU A 174 -0.43 2.05 -2.99
CA LEU A 174 -1.43 2.74 -2.18
C LEU A 174 -2.63 1.80 -1.98
N THR A 175 -2.82 1.33 -0.76
CA THR A 175 -3.99 0.52 -0.39
C THR A 175 -4.99 1.39 0.34
N PHE A 176 -6.17 1.59 -0.22
CA PHE A 176 -7.24 2.37 0.40
C PHE A 176 -8.09 1.45 1.28
N TYR A 177 -8.11 1.71 2.58
CA TYR A 177 -8.88 0.88 3.51
C TYR A 177 -10.37 0.98 3.24
N SER A 178 -10.98 -0.15 2.95
CA SER A 178 -12.44 -0.25 2.81
C SER A 178 -13.11 -0.16 4.19
N ALA A 179 -14.30 0.43 4.23
CA ALA A 179 -15.15 0.45 5.43
C ALA A 179 -15.77 -0.92 5.74
N SER A 180 -15.75 -1.86 4.79
CA SER A 180 -16.40 -3.18 4.87
C SER A 180 -15.43 -4.35 4.76
N ALA A 181 -14.10 -4.11 4.78
CA ALA A 181 -13.10 -5.16 4.65
C ALA A 181 -11.80 -4.82 5.37
N HIS A 182 -11.06 -5.87 5.74
CA HIS A 182 -9.69 -5.71 6.21
C HIS A 182 -8.76 -5.19 5.11
N GLY A 183 -7.69 -4.48 5.49
CA GLY A 183 -6.75 -3.87 4.55
C GLY A 183 -6.14 -4.84 3.53
N ARG A 184 -6.04 -6.16 3.84
CA ARG A 184 -5.60 -7.20 2.89
C ARG A 184 -6.57 -7.37 1.71
N ASN A 185 -7.85 -7.17 1.97
CA ASN A 185 -8.95 -7.31 1.00
C ASN A 185 -9.37 -5.96 0.42
N SER A 186 -8.64 -4.90 0.70
CA SER A 186 -8.91 -3.54 0.20
C SER A 186 -8.20 -3.30 -1.12
N PRO A 187 -8.73 -2.42 -2.00
CA PRO A 187 -8.13 -2.12 -3.29
C PRO A 187 -6.76 -1.47 -3.14
N CYS A 188 -5.86 -1.78 -4.07
CA CYS A 188 -4.50 -1.28 -4.09
C CYS A 188 -4.12 -0.74 -5.47
N LEU A 189 -3.58 0.48 -5.52
CA LEU A 189 -2.99 1.07 -6.72
C LEU A 189 -1.49 0.83 -6.72
N TYR A 190 -0.97 0.40 -7.86
CA TYR A 190 0.45 0.35 -8.16
C TYR A 190 0.83 1.53 -9.03
N ALA A 191 1.67 2.41 -8.53
CA ALA A 191 2.15 3.60 -9.21
C ALA A 191 3.67 3.51 -9.45
N ARG A 192 4.11 3.79 -10.67
CA ARG A 192 5.54 3.77 -11.06
C ARG A 192 6.16 5.15 -10.92
N ALA A 193 7.43 5.17 -10.54
CA ALA A 193 8.29 6.34 -10.63
C ALA A 193 8.80 6.52 -12.09
N PRO A 194 8.96 7.78 -12.59
CA PRO A 194 8.31 8.97 -12.04
C PRO A 194 6.84 9.07 -12.44
N GLY A 195 5.97 9.57 -11.56
CA GLY A 195 4.56 9.75 -11.88
C GLY A 195 3.80 10.54 -10.82
N ILE A 196 2.68 11.15 -11.21
CA ILE A 196 1.87 11.99 -10.30
C ILE A 196 1.40 11.18 -9.08
N LEU A 197 0.90 9.96 -9.30
CA LEU A 197 0.43 9.09 -8.21
C LEU A 197 1.58 8.61 -7.31
N TYR A 198 2.74 8.35 -7.88
CA TYR A 198 3.94 8.04 -7.11
C TYR A 198 4.35 9.22 -6.22
N THR A 199 4.41 10.43 -6.77
CA THR A 199 4.72 11.64 -6.02
C THR A 199 3.67 11.92 -4.94
N ALA A 200 2.38 11.70 -5.24
CA ALA A 200 1.31 11.84 -4.26
C ALA A 200 1.46 10.85 -3.09
N ALA A 201 1.84 9.60 -3.38
CA ALA A 201 2.12 8.59 -2.34
C ALA A 201 3.28 9.02 -1.43
N LEU A 202 4.37 9.55 -2.00
CA LEU A 202 5.50 10.07 -1.21
C LEU A 202 5.08 11.27 -0.35
N ARG A 203 4.33 12.23 -0.91
CA ARG A 203 3.81 13.37 -0.15
C ARG A 203 2.91 12.95 1.02
N GLN A 204 2.07 11.94 0.82
CA GLN A 204 1.22 11.39 1.88
C GLN A 204 2.06 10.79 3.00
N PHE A 205 3.11 10.05 2.65
CA PHE A 205 4.06 9.53 3.64
C PHE A 205 4.80 10.65 4.35
N ASP A 206 5.39 11.58 3.62
CA ASP A 206 6.24 12.66 4.17
C ASP A 206 5.42 13.59 5.08
N ALA A 207 4.16 13.89 4.73
CA ALA A 207 3.25 14.66 5.57
C ALA A 207 2.99 13.94 6.92
N ALA A 208 2.74 12.63 6.89
CA ALA A 208 2.57 11.87 8.12
C ALA A 208 3.88 11.75 8.93
N TRP A 209 5.02 11.62 8.23
CA TRP A 209 6.34 11.53 8.85
C TRP A 209 6.73 12.80 9.60
N ALA A 210 6.39 13.98 9.06
CA ALA A 210 6.68 15.27 9.68
C ALA A 210 5.96 15.47 11.03
N HIS A 211 4.81 14.82 11.22
CA HIS A 211 4.01 14.89 12.45
C HIS A 211 4.18 13.66 13.36
N ALA A 212 5.06 12.73 13.00
CA ALA A 212 5.27 11.50 13.74
C ALA A 212 6.36 11.66 14.81
N THR A 213 6.23 10.91 15.89
CA THR A 213 7.21 10.87 16.97
C THR A 213 8.09 9.62 16.86
N PRO A 214 9.41 9.70 17.13
CA PRO A 214 10.25 8.51 17.22
C PRO A 214 9.62 7.45 18.14
N ALA A 215 9.58 6.20 17.71
CA ALA A 215 9.15 5.12 18.58
C ALA A 215 10.26 4.84 19.60
N LEU A 216 9.99 5.09 20.87
CA LEU A 216 10.91 4.70 21.92
C LEU A 216 10.87 3.16 22.06
N PRO A 217 12.03 2.50 22.18
CA PRO A 217 12.05 1.08 22.48
C PRO A 217 11.36 0.85 23.82
N THR A 218 10.41 -0.10 23.86
CA THR A 218 9.84 -0.55 25.14
C THR A 218 10.98 -1.15 25.97
N PRO A 219 11.22 -0.70 27.22
CA PRO A 219 12.22 -1.34 28.07
C PRO A 219 11.92 -2.84 28.15
N LEU A 220 12.94 -3.66 27.95
CA LEU A 220 12.84 -5.10 28.16
C LEU A 220 12.49 -5.32 29.64
N ALA A 221 11.33 -5.92 29.91
CA ALA A 221 10.93 -6.32 31.24
C ALA A 221 11.68 -7.60 31.67
#